data_d26ef45ee2aa40af87c74f763f52b6d7
#
_entry.id   d26ef45ee2aa40af87c74f763f52b6d7
#
_cell.length_a   1.000
_cell.length_b   1.000
_cell.length_c   1.000
_cell.angle_alpha   90.00
_cell.angle_beta   90.00
_cell.angle_gamma   90.00
#
_symmetry.space_group_name_H-M   'P 1'
#
loop_
_entity.id
_entity.type
_entity.pdbx_description
1 polymer ?
#
loop_
_entity_poly.entity_id
_entity_poly.type
_entity_poly.pdbx_seq_one_letter_code
_entity_poly.pdbx_strand_id
1 'polypeptide(L)'
;MESFLMRMQSKVVIVIGAGQSPGEGIGNGRASVLLYAREGARVLAVDTNLASAQETAAAVLEAGGQCVAFQGDVRNEADMAAVVAQAQALWGRIDVLHYNVGVSLSGGDRKVQDLTEAAFDNVNAINLRGYVMAVKHALPVMQAQRSGVILAISSVAAWSATYPMVAYKTSKAGMIAFTEQVARLNAEFGIRANAVLPGLMDTPMAVDTRARELNRPRGEIAAMRDARVPLGRKMGSGWDTAYACLFLASDEARFITGIALPVDGGASLRGGD
;
A
#
# COMPACT_ATOMS: atom_id res chain seq x y z
N MET A 1 -1.71 36.19 -4.57
CA MET A 1 -2.26 34.80 -4.55
C MET A 1 -1.07 33.89 -4.51
N GLU A 2 -0.68 33.41 -3.31
CA GLU A 2 0.38 32.42 -3.21
C GLU A 2 -0.09 31.15 -3.92
N SER A 3 0.60 30.75 -4.95
CA SER A 3 0.41 29.46 -5.60
C SER A 3 0.75 28.41 -4.54
N PHE A 4 -0.24 27.74 -3.99
CA PHE A 4 0.02 26.55 -3.16
C PHE A 4 0.79 25.55 -4.03
N LEU A 5 2.07 25.40 -3.74
CA LEU A 5 2.90 24.39 -4.38
C LEU A 5 2.26 23.01 -4.15
N MET A 6 2.02 22.28 -5.22
CA MET A 6 1.54 20.89 -5.12
C MET A 6 2.55 20.06 -4.34
N ARG A 7 2.10 19.28 -3.37
CA ARG A 7 2.94 18.55 -2.40
C ARG A 7 3.89 17.52 -3.04
N MET A 8 3.57 17.06 -4.25
CA MET A 8 4.33 16.05 -4.99
C MET A 8 4.83 16.57 -6.35
N GLN A 9 4.93 17.89 -6.51
CA GLN A 9 5.31 18.50 -7.78
C GLN A 9 6.58 17.88 -8.35
N SER A 10 6.49 17.35 -9.56
CA SER A 10 7.58 16.71 -10.32
C SER A 10 8.18 15.45 -9.68
N LYS A 11 7.69 14.97 -8.56
CA LYS A 11 8.13 13.69 -7.95
C LYS A 11 7.71 12.52 -8.84
N VAL A 12 8.56 11.50 -8.90
CA VAL A 12 8.30 10.22 -9.59
C VAL A 12 7.89 9.19 -8.55
N VAL A 13 6.70 8.64 -8.69
CA VAL A 13 6.12 7.68 -7.74
C VAL A 13 5.84 6.36 -8.44
N ILE A 14 6.35 5.26 -7.90
CA ILE A 14 5.94 3.91 -8.26
C ILE A 14 4.90 3.45 -7.23
N VAL A 15 3.70 3.08 -7.67
CA VAL A 15 2.68 2.44 -6.82
C VAL A 15 2.48 1.01 -7.29
N ILE A 16 2.87 0.03 -6.46
CA ILE A 16 2.68 -1.40 -6.72
C ILE A 16 1.40 -1.86 -6.02
N GLY A 17 0.46 -2.44 -6.78
CA GLY A 17 -0.92 -2.69 -6.39
C GLY A 17 -1.81 -1.46 -6.65
N ALA A 18 -1.67 -0.87 -7.82
CA ALA A 18 -2.34 0.37 -8.24
C ALA A 18 -3.73 0.14 -8.85
N GLY A 19 -4.06 -1.10 -9.20
CA GLY A 19 -5.39 -1.49 -9.65
C GLY A 19 -6.38 -1.61 -8.49
N GLN A 20 -7.50 -2.27 -8.76
CA GLN A 20 -8.57 -2.43 -7.79
C GLN A 20 -9.30 -3.76 -8.02
N SER A 21 -9.63 -4.48 -6.94
CA SER A 21 -10.57 -5.60 -7.00
C SER A 21 -11.96 -5.12 -7.41
N PRO A 22 -12.76 -5.96 -8.10
CA PRO A 22 -14.15 -5.61 -8.41
C PRO A 22 -14.97 -5.36 -7.13
N GLY A 23 -15.77 -4.28 -7.13
CA GLY A 23 -16.65 -3.92 -6.01
C GLY A 23 -16.90 -2.42 -5.92
N GLU A 24 -17.58 -2.00 -4.86
CA GLU A 24 -17.96 -0.62 -4.60
C GLU A 24 -16.84 0.15 -3.88
N GLY A 25 -16.80 1.46 -4.08
CA GLY A 25 -15.83 2.35 -3.44
C GLY A 25 -14.46 2.34 -4.14
N ILE A 26 -13.41 2.68 -3.40
CA ILE A 26 -12.05 2.82 -3.93
C ILE A 26 -11.04 2.05 -3.08
N GLY A 27 -10.13 1.33 -3.75
CA GLY A 27 -9.00 0.67 -3.10
C GLY A 27 -7.90 1.66 -2.69
N ASN A 28 -7.11 1.31 -1.66
CA ASN A 28 -6.03 2.16 -1.16
C ASN A 28 -5.02 2.54 -2.25
N GLY A 29 -4.62 1.58 -3.10
CA GLY A 29 -3.63 1.81 -4.15
C GLY A 29 -4.15 2.78 -5.22
N ARG A 30 -5.37 2.55 -5.73
CA ARG A 30 -6.00 3.46 -6.72
C ARG A 30 -6.17 4.86 -6.14
N ALA A 31 -6.67 5.00 -4.90
CA ALA A 31 -6.79 6.27 -4.22
C ALA A 31 -5.45 6.99 -4.08
N SER A 32 -4.38 6.26 -3.75
CA SER A 32 -3.03 6.82 -3.65
C SER A 32 -2.51 7.33 -4.99
N VAL A 33 -2.70 6.56 -6.08
CA VAL A 33 -2.31 6.99 -7.43
C VAL A 33 -3.00 8.30 -7.82
N LEU A 34 -4.33 8.34 -7.68
CA LEU A 34 -5.12 9.53 -8.00
C LEU A 34 -4.69 10.74 -7.19
N LEU A 35 -4.43 10.53 -5.89
CA LEU A 35 -4.04 11.61 -4.99
C LEU A 35 -2.62 12.13 -5.29
N TYR A 36 -1.65 11.24 -5.51
CA TYR A 36 -0.29 11.65 -5.88
C TYR A 36 -0.27 12.43 -7.20
N ALA A 37 -1.00 11.96 -8.22
CA ALA A 37 -1.10 12.64 -9.50
C ALA A 37 -1.77 14.02 -9.38
N ARG A 38 -2.83 14.13 -8.57
CA ARG A 38 -3.49 15.42 -8.27
C ARG A 38 -2.53 16.41 -7.61
N GLU A 39 -1.59 15.92 -6.82
CA GLU A 39 -0.56 16.73 -6.16
C GLU A 39 0.72 16.92 -7.02
N GLY A 40 0.64 16.65 -8.33
CA GLY A 40 1.69 16.96 -9.30
C GLY A 40 2.74 15.88 -9.53
N ALA A 41 2.54 14.65 -9.01
CA ALA A 41 3.45 13.54 -9.26
C ALA A 41 3.27 12.95 -10.67
N ARG A 42 4.36 12.37 -11.19
CA ARG A 42 4.35 11.41 -12.30
C ARG A 42 4.29 10.01 -11.72
N VAL A 43 3.25 9.24 -12.04
CA VAL A 43 3.00 7.96 -11.38
C VAL A 43 3.16 6.78 -12.34
N LEU A 44 3.94 5.77 -11.94
CA LEU A 44 3.93 4.45 -12.55
C LEU A 44 2.96 3.57 -11.74
N ALA A 45 1.80 3.27 -12.32
CA ALA A 45 0.75 2.46 -11.72
C ALA A 45 0.96 0.98 -12.09
N VAL A 46 1.40 0.18 -11.12
CA VAL A 46 1.78 -1.22 -11.33
C VAL A 46 0.73 -2.15 -10.74
N ASP A 47 0.27 -3.13 -11.52
CA ASP A 47 -0.61 -4.20 -11.05
C ASP A 47 -0.38 -5.50 -11.85
N THR A 48 -0.73 -6.66 -11.29
CA THR A 48 -0.75 -7.92 -12.04
C THR A 48 -1.86 -7.93 -13.09
N ASN A 49 -2.97 -7.24 -12.79
CA ASN A 49 -4.05 -6.98 -13.74
C ASN A 49 -3.81 -5.65 -14.47
N LEU A 50 -3.20 -5.75 -15.66
CA LEU A 50 -2.89 -4.58 -16.47
C LEU A 50 -4.13 -3.73 -16.79
N ALA A 51 -5.27 -4.34 -17.09
CA ALA A 51 -6.50 -3.60 -17.39
C ALA A 51 -6.92 -2.73 -16.21
N SER A 52 -6.85 -3.24 -14.98
CA SER A 52 -7.18 -2.47 -13.78
C SER A 52 -6.19 -1.33 -13.50
N ALA A 53 -4.89 -1.52 -13.81
CA ALA A 53 -3.90 -0.45 -13.76
C ALA A 53 -4.16 0.62 -14.85
N GLN A 54 -4.57 0.19 -16.05
CA GLN A 54 -4.94 1.10 -17.14
C GLN A 54 -6.17 1.94 -16.82
N GLU A 55 -7.20 1.37 -16.18
CA GLU A 55 -8.35 2.13 -15.69
C GLU A 55 -7.92 3.23 -14.70
N THR A 56 -7.01 2.89 -13.78
CA THR A 56 -6.47 3.87 -12.82
C THR A 56 -5.69 4.97 -13.54
N ALA A 57 -4.85 4.61 -14.51
CA ALA A 57 -4.08 5.57 -15.30
C ALA A 57 -4.99 6.48 -16.15
N ALA A 58 -6.04 5.91 -16.77
CA ALA A 58 -7.02 6.67 -17.54
C ALA A 58 -7.71 7.75 -16.68
N ALA A 59 -8.13 7.40 -15.47
CA ALA A 59 -8.75 8.36 -14.55
C ALA A 59 -7.80 9.51 -14.15
N VAL A 60 -6.49 9.23 -14.04
CA VAL A 60 -5.48 10.27 -13.81
C VAL A 60 -5.33 11.18 -15.02
N LEU A 61 -5.28 10.61 -16.23
CA LEU A 61 -5.12 11.37 -17.46
C LEU A 61 -6.33 12.26 -17.75
N GLU A 62 -7.55 11.75 -17.51
CA GLU A 62 -8.79 12.53 -17.61
C GLU A 62 -8.81 13.72 -16.65
N ALA A 63 -8.19 13.59 -15.47
CA ALA A 63 -8.03 14.67 -14.52
C ALA A 63 -6.86 15.63 -14.83
N GLY A 64 -6.16 15.44 -15.97
CA GLY A 64 -5.02 16.25 -16.38
C GLY A 64 -3.68 15.92 -15.69
N GLY A 65 -3.60 14.81 -14.97
CA GLY A 65 -2.38 14.31 -14.33
C GLY A 65 -1.50 13.46 -15.26
N GLN A 66 -0.41 12.91 -14.73
CA GLN A 66 0.53 12.05 -15.46
C GLN A 66 0.61 10.66 -14.82
N CYS A 67 0.21 9.64 -15.56
CA CYS A 67 0.25 8.26 -15.11
C CYS A 67 0.53 7.30 -16.27
N VAL A 68 1.37 6.29 -16.03
CA VAL A 68 1.64 5.19 -16.96
C VAL A 68 1.28 3.88 -16.23
N ALA A 69 0.48 3.03 -16.88
CA ALA A 69 0.18 1.70 -16.37
C ALA A 69 1.29 0.71 -16.76
N PHE A 70 1.64 -0.20 -15.85
CA PHE A 70 2.63 -1.23 -16.08
C PHE A 70 2.17 -2.56 -15.46
N GLN A 71 2.39 -3.67 -16.16
CA GLN A 71 2.10 -4.99 -15.62
C GLN A 71 3.28 -5.53 -14.83
N GLY A 72 3.05 -6.04 -13.62
CA GLY A 72 4.09 -6.69 -12.82
C GLY A 72 3.51 -7.58 -11.72
N ASP A 73 4.07 -8.77 -11.61
CA ASP A 73 3.74 -9.72 -10.54
C ASP A 73 4.82 -9.66 -9.46
N VAL A 74 4.45 -9.27 -8.25
CA VAL A 74 5.36 -9.16 -7.10
C VAL A 74 5.99 -10.50 -6.67
N ARG A 75 5.44 -11.63 -7.14
CA ARG A 75 6.01 -12.96 -6.90
C ARG A 75 7.23 -13.22 -7.77
N ASN A 76 7.40 -12.46 -8.84
CA ASN A 76 8.50 -12.57 -9.78
C ASN A 76 9.49 -11.40 -9.56
N GLU A 77 10.70 -11.72 -9.14
CA GLU A 77 11.72 -10.70 -8.91
C GLU A 77 12.11 -9.93 -10.19
N ALA A 78 12.12 -10.61 -11.34
CA ALA A 78 12.43 -9.96 -12.62
C ALA A 78 11.42 -8.87 -12.97
N ASP A 79 10.14 -9.06 -12.60
CA ASP A 79 9.12 -8.02 -12.81
C ASP A 79 9.39 -6.81 -11.91
N MET A 80 9.84 -7.01 -10.67
CA MET A 80 10.21 -5.90 -9.77
C MET A 80 11.42 -5.13 -10.29
N ALA A 81 12.39 -5.81 -10.89
CA ALA A 81 13.51 -5.16 -11.59
C ALA A 81 13.00 -4.37 -12.81
N ALA A 82 12.10 -4.94 -13.61
CA ALA A 82 11.52 -4.29 -14.79
C ALA A 82 10.70 -3.04 -14.43
N VAL A 83 9.94 -3.07 -13.33
CA VAL A 83 9.19 -1.91 -12.81
C VAL A 83 10.12 -0.75 -12.51
N VAL A 84 11.24 -1.00 -11.83
CA VAL A 84 12.24 0.02 -11.51
C VAL A 84 12.90 0.55 -12.78
N ALA A 85 13.31 -0.33 -13.68
CA ALA A 85 13.91 0.04 -14.97
C ALA A 85 12.95 0.90 -15.81
N GLN A 86 11.65 0.59 -15.83
CA GLN A 86 10.64 1.35 -16.54
C GLN A 86 10.52 2.78 -16.00
N ALA A 87 10.48 2.98 -14.69
CA ALA A 87 10.42 4.31 -14.09
C ALA A 87 11.67 5.13 -14.42
N GLN A 88 12.85 4.50 -14.39
CA GLN A 88 14.10 5.14 -14.79
C GLN A 88 14.13 5.50 -16.29
N ALA A 89 13.67 4.62 -17.17
CA ALA A 89 13.60 4.89 -18.60
C ALA A 89 12.67 6.05 -18.93
N LEU A 90 11.54 6.16 -18.22
CA LEU A 90 10.54 7.22 -18.43
C LEU A 90 11.00 8.57 -17.88
N TRP A 91 11.61 8.60 -16.70
CA TRP A 91 11.78 9.86 -15.94
C TRP A 91 13.14 10.03 -15.27
N GLY A 92 14.05 9.06 -15.37
CA GLY A 92 15.42 9.15 -14.89
C GLY A 92 15.60 9.11 -13.38
N ARG A 93 14.50 8.93 -12.61
CA ARG A 93 14.54 8.98 -11.13
C ARG A 93 13.39 8.21 -10.50
N ILE A 94 13.48 7.96 -9.19
CA ILE A 94 12.42 7.40 -8.36
C ILE A 94 12.43 8.14 -7.02
N ASP A 95 11.38 8.92 -6.72
CA ASP A 95 11.26 9.65 -5.47
C ASP A 95 10.49 8.87 -4.41
N VAL A 96 9.48 8.08 -4.82
CA VAL A 96 8.67 7.29 -3.91
C VAL A 96 8.45 5.89 -4.47
N LEU A 97 8.72 4.87 -3.67
CA LEU A 97 8.25 3.50 -3.87
C LEU A 97 7.11 3.24 -2.86
N HIS A 98 5.88 3.08 -3.35
CA HIS A 98 4.71 2.76 -2.54
C HIS A 98 4.27 1.31 -2.81
N TYR A 99 4.47 0.43 -1.84
CA TYR A 99 4.08 -0.97 -1.91
C TYR A 99 2.73 -1.17 -1.20
N ASN A 100 1.66 -1.33 -1.99
CA ASN A 100 0.28 -1.47 -1.49
C ASN A 100 -0.26 -2.91 -1.57
N VAL A 101 0.45 -3.83 -2.21
CA VAL A 101 -0.04 -5.20 -2.43
C VAL A 101 -0.24 -5.97 -1.13
N GLY A 102 -1.31 -6.76 -1.10
CA GLY A 102 -1.54 -7.70 -0.02
C GLY A 102 -2.74 -8.59 -0.28
N VAL A 103 -2.60 -9.86 0.10
CA VAL A 103 -3.67 -10.87 0.07
C VAL A 103 -3.79 -11.54 1.43
N SER A 104 -4.98 -12.03 1.76
CA SER A 104 -5.28 -12.83 2.95
C SER A 104 -6.14 -14.03 2.54
N LEU A 105 -7.45 -14.01 2.79
CA LEU A 105 -8.36 -15.11 2.46
C LEU A 105 -8.27 -15.51 0.98
N SER A 106 -8.25 -14.56 0.07
CA SER A 106 -8.08 -14.81 -1.37
C SER A 106 -6.74 -15.45 -1.74
N GLY A 107 -5.72 -15.31 -0.87
CA GLY A 107 -4.42 -16.00 -0.98
C GLY A 107 -4.39 -17.39 -0.36
N GLY A 108 -5.52 -17.87 0.20
CA GLY A 108 -5.63 -19.17 0.86
C GLY A 108 -5.40 -19.13 2.37
N ASP A 109 -5.17 -17.94 2.98
CA ASP A 109 -4.88 -17.79 4.41
C ASP A 109 -6.03 -18.31 5.29
N ARG A 110 -5.68 -18.96 6.39
CA ARG A 110 -6.61 -19.60 7.34
C ARG A 110 -6.08 -19.48 8.77
N LYS A 111 -6.85 -20.00 9.73
CA LYS A 111 -6.37 -20.25 11.09
C LYS A 111 -5.24 -21.29 11.06
N VAL A 112 -4.41 -21.30 12.10
CA VAL A 112 -3.17 -22.11 12.11
C VAL A 112 -3.41 -23.60 11.84
N GLN A 113 -4.51 -24.17 12.33
CA GLN A 113 -4.83 -25.59 12.14
C GLN A 113 -5.25 -25.94 10.71
N ASP A 114 -5.78 -24.96 9.99
CA ASP A 114 -6.36 -25.14 8.63
C ASP A 114 -5.46 -24.57 7.53
N LEU A 115 -4.29 -24.00 7.91
CA LEU A 115 -3.38 -23.35 6.99
C LEU A 115 -2.52 -24.38 6.28
N THR A 116 -2.51 -24.36 4.94
CA THR A 116 -1.60 -25.19 4.15
C THR A 116 -0.26 -24.49 3.95
N GLU A 117 0.82 -25.26 3.77
CA GLU A 117 2.16 -24.74 3.43
C GLU A 117 2.09 -23.86 2.17
N ALA A 118 1.45 -24.34 1.11
CA ALA A 118 1.29 -23.60 -0.14
C ALA A 118 0.58 -22.25 0.04
N ALA A 119 -0.43 -22.17 0.90
CA ALA A 119 -1.13 -20.92 1.20
C ALA A 119 -0.24 -19.96 2.02
N PHE A 120 0.51 -20.49 2.99
CA PHE A 120 1.48 -19.71 3.75
C PHE A 120 2.54 -19.10 2.84
N ASP A 121 3.14 -19.91 1.96
CA ASP A 121 4.16 -19.47 1.01
C ASP A 121 3.62 -18.46 0.02
N ASN A 122 2.42 -18.69 -0.54
CA ASN A 122 1.79 -17.75 -1.46
C ASN A 122 1.54 -16.38 -0.82
N VAL A 123 0.98 -16.33 0.39
CA VAL A 123 0.72 -15.06 1.10
C VAL A 123 2.02 -14.34 1.42
N ASN A 124 3.05 -15.05 1.89
CA ASN A 124 4.35 -14.45 2.18
C ASN A 124 5.08 -14.01 0.90
N ALA A 125 4.99 -14.77 -0.18
CA ALA A 125 5.55 -14.41 -1.47
C ALA A 125 4.98 -13.07 -1.99
N ILE A 126 3.66 -12.87 -1.83
CA ILE A 126 2.98 -11.66 -2.28
C ILE A 126 3.22 -10.51 -1.30
N ASN A 127 2.93 -10.71 -0.01
CA ASN A 127 2.90 -9.60 0.94
C ASN A 127 4.30 -9.14 1.37
N LEU A 128 5.20 -10.07 1.68
CA LEU A 128 6.50 -9.76 2.27
C LEU A 128 7.66 -9.88 1.28
N ARG A 129 7.84 -11.05 0.63
CA ARG A 129 8.96 -11.23 -0.29
C ARG A 129 8.89 -10.24 -1.45
N GLY A 130 7.71 -10.03 -2.04
CA GLY A 130 7.52 -9.06 -3.12
C GLY A 130 7.91 -7.64 -2.71
N TYR A 131 7.56 -7.23 -1.48
CA TYR A 131 8.00 -5.95 -0.92
C TYR A 131 9.53 -5.86 -0.80
N VAL A 132 10.17 -6.89 -0.25
CA VAL A 132 11.63 -6.95 -0.14
C VAL A 132 12.29 -6.85 -1.52
N MET A 133 11.78 -7.57 -2.53
CA MET A 133 12.32 -7.53 -3.89
C MET A 133 12.12 -6.16 -4.56
N ALA A 134 10.96 -5.53 -4.39
CA ALA A 134 10.73 -4.19 -4.91
C ALA A 134 11.71 -3.16 -4.30
N VAL A 135 11.91 -3.21 -3.00
CA VAL A 135 12.88 -2.33 -2.29
C VAL A 135 14.31 -2.62 -2.75
N LYS A 136 14.70 -3.90 -2.88
CA LYS A 136 16.02 -4.32 -3.37
C LYS A 136 16.42 -3.61 -4.67
N HIS A 137 15.49 -3.51 -5.62
CA HIS A 137 15.77 -2.89 -6.92
C HIS A 137 15.65 -1.36 -6.91
N ALA A 138 14.79 -0.78 -6.06
CA ALA A 138 14.64 0.67 -5.96
C ALA A 138 15.78 1.35 -5.18
N LEU A 139 16.31 0.69 -4.14
CA LEU A 139 17.32 1.27 -3.26
C LEU A 139 18.58 1.77 -3.96
N PRO A 140 19.21 1.05 -4.90
CA PRO A 140 20.41 1.55 -5.58
C PRO A 140 20.18 2.88 -6.31
N VAL A 141 19.00 3.04 -6.92
CA VAL A 141 18.60 4.29 -7.59
C VAL A 141 18.46 5.42 -6.58
N MET A 142 17.73 5.19 -5.48
CA MET A 142 17.51 6.18 -4.43
C MET A 142 18.82 6.54 -3.70
N GLN A 143 19.71 5.56 -3.47
CA GLN A 143 21.04 5.81 -2.88
C GLN A 143 21.91 6.70 -3.77
N ALA A 144 21.94 6.42 -5.08
CA ALA A 144 22.64 7.27 -6.06
C ALA A 144 22.07 8.69 -6.11
N GLN A 145 20.75 8.83 -5.99
CA GLN A 145 20.06 10.13 -5.88
C GLN A 145 20.31 10.85 -4.57
N ARG A 146 20.73 10.13 -3.50
CA ARG A 146 20.78 10.58 -2.11
C ARG A 146 19.43 11.14 -1.61
N SER A 147 18.36 10.54 -2.08
CA SER A 147 16.98 10.93 -1.74
C SER A 147 16.02 9.81 -2.13
N GLY A 148 15.02 9.56 -1.30
CA GLY A 148 13.96 8.61 -1.61
C GLY A 148 13.00 8.42 -0.45
N VAL A 149 11.79 7.94 -0.75
CA VAL A 149 10.80 7.55 0.24
C VAL A 149 10.27 6.16 -0.10
N ILE A 150 10.24 5.28 0.89
CA ILE A 150 9.66 3.94 0.77
C ILE A 150 8.46 3.86 1.71
N LEU A 151 7.29 3.53 1.16
CA LEU A 151 6.05 3.35 1.90
C LEU A 151 5.53 1.92 1.73
N ALA A 152 5.26 1.27 2.86
CA ALA A 152 4.67 -0.06 2.90
C ALA A 152 3.26 -0.01 3.48
N ILE A 153 2.27 -0.57 2.78
CA ILE A 153 0.94 -0.77 3.35
C ILE A 153 0.93 -2.09 4.12
N SER A 154 1.16 -1.97 5.43
CA SER A 154 1.00 -3.07 6.37
C SER A 154 -0.48 -3.21 6.80
N SER A 155 -0.77 -3.39 8.06
CA SER A 155 -2.12 -3.48 8.63
C SER A 155 -2.05 -3.43 10.16
N VAL A 156 -3.09 -2.91 10.82
CA VAL A 156 -3.25 -3.08 12.29
C VAL A 156 -3.37 -4.56 12.70
N ALA A 157 -3.68 -5.46 11.76
CA ALA A 157 -3.65 -6.90 12.00
C ALA A 157 -2.25 -7.39 12.44
N ALA A 158 -1.18 -6.71 12.03
CA ALA A 158 0.19 -7.02 12.46
C ALA A 158 0.35 -6.96 13.99
N TRP A 159 -0.35 -6.04 14.64
CA TRP A 159 -0.32 -5.84 16.11
C TRP A 159 -1.41 -6.62 16.87
N SER A 160 -2.46 -7.05 16.18
CA SER A 160 -3.61 -7.69 16.82
C SER A 160 -3.27 -9.10 17.28
N ALA A 161 -3.36 -9.38 18.59
CA ALA A 161 -3.20 -10.72 19.11
C ALA A 161 -4.36 -11.66 18.75
N THR A 162 -5.53 -11.11 18.42
CA THR A 162 -6.76 -11.87 18.13
C THR A 162 -7.06 -12.03 16.64
N TYR A 163 -6.21 -11.52 15.74
CA TYR A 163 -6.42 -11.68 14.32
C TYR A 163 -6.16 -13.12 13.88
N PRO A 164 -7.15 -13.81 13.30
CA PRO A 164 -7.08 -15.26 13.14
C PRO A 164 -6.28 -15.75 11.94
N MET A 165 -6.04 -14.89 10.93
CA MET A 165 -5.33 -15.26 9.70
C MET A 165 -3.82 -15.18 9.91
N VAL A 166 -3.13 -16.31 9.86
CA VAL A 166 -1.74 -16.46 10.32
C VAL A 166 -0.75 -15.84 9.35
N ALA A 167 -0.82 -16.22 8.06
CA ALA A 167 0.15 -15.80 7.07
C ALA A 167 0.05 -14.29 6.79
N TYR A 168 -1.17 -13.74 6.74
CA TYR A 168 -1.37 -12.30 6.60
C TYR A 168 -0.77 -11.52 7.77
N LYS A 169 -1.12 -11.92 9.02
CA LYS A 169 -0.62 -11.24 10.21
C LYS A 169 0.90 -11.23 10.25
N THR A 170 1.52 -12.39 10.06
CA THR A 170 2.98 -12.54 10.14
C THR A 170 3.69 -11.79 9.01
N SER A 171 3.16 -11.87 7.77
CA SER A 171 3.71 -11.10 6.65
C SER A 171 3.63 -9.59 6.88
N LYS A 172 2.50 -9.09 7.38
CA LYS A 172 2.33 -7.66 7.67
C LYS A 172 3.21 -7.17 8.84
N ALA A 173 3.46 -8.01 9.84
CA ALA A 173 4.44 -7.74 10.90
C ALA A 173 5.88 -7.72 10.35
N GLY A 174 6.23 -8.67 9.49
CA GLY A 174 7.52 -8.72 8.80
C GLY A 174 7.78 -7.48 7.94
N MET A 175 6.73 -6.93 7.28
CA MET A 175 6.86 -5.68 6.52
C MET A 175 7.25 -4.50 7.43
N ILE A 176 6.71 -4.40 8.64
CA ILE A 176 7.06 -3.34 9.61
C ILE A 176 8.55 -3.47 9.98
N ALA A 177 8.97 -4.65 10.43
CA ALA A 177 10.35 -4.91 10.84
C ALA A 177 11.35 -4.62 9.70
N PHE A 178 11.03 -5.03 8.46
CA PHE A 178 11.87 -4.73 7.30
C PHE A 178 11.90 -3.24 6.97
N THR A 179 10.77 -2.53 7.09
CA THR A 179 10.70 -1.07 6.88
C THR A 179 11.59 -0.31 7.87
N GLU A 180 11.58 -0.69 9.15
CA GLU A 180 12.44 -0.13 10.19
C GLU A 180 13.94 -0.34 9.87
N GLN A 181 14.29 -1.55 9.42
CA GLN A 181 15.66 -1.87 9.01
C GLN A 181 16.08 -1.01 7.80
N VAL A 182 15.24 -0.91 6.77
CA VAL A 182 15.51 -0.08 5.58
C VAL A 182 15.69 1.38 5.98
N ALA A 183 14.82 1.92 6.83
CA ALA A 183 14.90 3.29 7.34
C ALA A 183 16.26 3.55 8.02
N ARG A 184 16.65 2.65 8.93
CA ARG A 184 17.89 2.84 9.71
C ARG A 184 19.15 2.73 8.86
N LEU A 185 19.20 1.74 7.96
CA LEU A 185 20.40 1.46 7.15
C LEU A 185 20.59 2.43 5.98
N ASN A 186 19.54 3.19 5.59
CA ASN A 186 19.62 4.09 4.44
C ASN A 186 19.42 5.57 4.79
N ALA A 187 19.38 5.90 6.07
CA ALA A 187 19.21 7.27 6.54
C ALA A 187 20.35 8.19 6.08
N GLU A 188 21.59 7.71 6.02
CA GLU A 188 22.75 8.46 5.54
C GLU A 188 22.67 8.89 4.06
N PHE A 189 21.84 8.17 3.27
CA PHE A 189 21.53 8.51 1.88
C PHE A 189 20.32 9.45 1.74
N GLY A 190 19.77 9.96 2.85
CA GLY A 190 18.56 10.79 2.82
C GLY A 190 17.29 10.02 2.45
N ILE A 191 17.29 8.68 2.60
CA ILE A 191 16.16 7.82 2.29
C ILE A 191 15.32 7.61 3.56
N ARG A 192 14.01 7.82 3.46
CA ARG A 192 13.03 7.54 4.50
C ARG A 192 12.23 6.28 4.16
N ALA A 193 11.90 5.49 5.16
CA ALA A 193 11.00 4.36 4.99
C ALA A 193 9.99 4.31 6.15
N ASN A 194 8.70 4.19 5.83
CA ASN A 194 7.62 4.15 6.82
C ASN A 194 6.55 3.12 6.43
N ALA A 195 5.92 2.51 7.42
CA ALA A 195 4.77 1.62 7.23
C ALA A 195 3.48 2.34 7.60
N VAL A 196 2.47 2.27 6.75
CA VAL A 196 1.10 2.70 7.06
C VAL A 196 0.28 1.46 7.39
N LEU A 197 -0.50 1.52 8.46
CA LEU A 197 -1.27 0.40 8.99
C LEU A 197 -2.77 0.73 8.92
N PRO A 198 -3.43 0.47 7.78
CA PRO A 198 -4.88 0.64 7.71
C PRO A 198 -5.60 -0.29 8.68
N GLY A 199 -6.68 0.23 9.27
CA GLY A 199 -7.61 -0.54 10.06
C GLY A 199 -8.74 -1.15 9.23
N LEU A 200 -9.96 -0.95 9.69
CA LEU A 200 -11.16 -1.38 8.96
C LEU A 200 -11.51 -0.31 7.91
N MET A 201 -11.15 -0.59 6.65
CA MET A 201 -11.44 0.28 5.51
C MET A 201 -12.57 -0.29 4.67
N ASP A 202 -13.44 0.59 4.16
CA ASP A 202 -14.45 0.24 3.15
C ASP A 202 -13.79 0.30 1.77
N THR A 203 -13.24 -0.83 1.36
CA THR A 203 -12.60 -1.01 0.05
C THR A 203 -13.11 -2.29 -0.61
N PRO A 204 -13.06 -2.40 -1.94
CA PRO A 204 -13.50 -3.61 -2.65
C PRO A 204 -12.84 -4.89 -2.13
N MET A 205 -11.56 -4.86 -1.82
CA MET A 205 -10.85 -6.02 -1.23
C MET A 205 -11.39 -6.36 0.16
N ALA A 206 -11.64 -5.36 0.99
CA ALA A 206 -11.94 -5.58 2.40
C ALA A 206 -13.41 -5.91 2.67
N VAL A 207 -14.33 -5.44 1.84
CA VAL A 207 -15.78 -5.63 2.00
C VAL A 207 -16.34 -6.55 0.93
N ASP A 208 -16.18 -6.20 -0.35
CA ASP A 208 -16.82 -6.95 -1.44
C ASP A 208 -16.22 -8.34 -1.64
N THR A 209 -14.89 -8.48 -1.62
CA THR A 209 -14.23 -9.80 -1.70
C THR A 209 -14.65 -10.67 -0.52
N ARG A 210 -14.68 -10.11 0.69
CA ARG A 210 -15.12 -10.84 1.88
C ARG A 210 -16.60 -11.22 1.82
N ALA A 211 -17.48 -10.36 1.30
CA ALA A 211 -18.88 -10.65 1.09
C ALA A 211 -19.07 -11.87 0.15
N ARG A 212 -18.33 -11.88 -0.96
CA ARG A 212 -18.32 -13.03 -1.90
C ARG A 212 -17.78 -14.30 -1.25
N GLU A 213 -16.65 -14.24 -0.57
CA GLU A 213 -16.02 -15.42 0.06
C GLU A 213 -16.86 -16.01 1.20
N LEU A 214 -17.60 -15.18 1.93
CA LEU A 214 -18.46 -15.61 3.03
C LEU A 214 -19.90 -15.86 2.59
N ASN A 215 -20.22 -15.63 1.30
CA ASN A 215 -21.58 -15.70 0.75
C ASN A 215 -22.60 -14.91 1.59
N ARG A 216 -22.27 -13.64 1.90
CA ARG A 216 -23.07 -12.72 2.70
C ARG A 216 -23.29 -11.40 1.97
N PRO A 217 -24.43 -10.70 2.19
CA PRO A 217 -24.66 -9.38 1.63
C PRO A 217 -23.55 -8.38 2.01
N ARG A 218 -23.12 -7.53 1.05
CA ARG A 218 -22.10 -6.49 1.29
C ARG A 218 -22.47 -5.57 2.46
N GLY A 219 -23.74 -5.13 2.51
CA GLY A 219 -24.22 -4.23 3.56
C GLY A 219 -24.08 -4.83 4.97
N GLU A 220 -24.27 -6.13 5.10
CA GLU A 220 -24.11 -6.83 6.38
C GLU A 220 -22.63 -6.86 6.81
N ILE A 221 -21.73 -7.16 5.88
CA ILE A 221 -20.28 -7.13 6.14
C ILE A 221 -19.84 -5.70 6.50
N ALA A 222 -20.33 -4.69 5.78
CA ALA A 222 -20.03 -3.30 6.04
C ALA A 222 -20.50 -2.88 7.45
N ALA A 223 -21.76 -3.15 7.81
CA ALA A 223 -22.32 -2.80 9.10
C ALA A 223 -21.58 -3.45 10.28
N MET A 224 -21.22 -4.74 10.14
CA MET A 224 -20.42 -5.45 11.16
C MET A 224 -19.03 -4.82 11.35
N ARG A 225 -18.44 -4.30 10.30
CA ARG A 225 -17.11 -3.69 10.35
C ARG A 225 -17.20 -2.26 10.89
N ASP A 226 -18.18 -1.49 10.44
CA ASP A 226 -18.49 -0.13 10.93
C ASP A 226 -18.62 -0.11 12.46
N ALA A 227 -19.40 -1.02 13.02
CA ALA A 227 -19.65 -1.10 14.47
C ALA A 227 -18.38 -1.32 15.32
N ARG A 228 -17.29 -1.80 14.71
CA ARG A 228 -16.02 -2.08 15.39
C ARG A 228 -15.03 -0.91 15.37
N VAL A 229 -15.32 0.15 14.64
CA VAL A 229 -14.48 1.35 14.60
C VAL A 229 -14.89 2.32 15.70
N PRO A 230 -14.00 2.69 16.64
CA PRO A 230 -14.34 3.63 17.71
C PRO A 230 -14.76 5.02 17.19
N LEU A 231 -13.99 5.57 16.24
CA LEU A 231 -14.23 6.89 15.69
C LEU A 231 -15.49 6.89 14.81
N GLY A 232 -16.57 7.49 15.32
CA GLY A 232 -17.82 7.66 14.60
C GLY A 232 -18.54 6.36 14.20
N ARG A 233 -18.11 5.20 14.68
CA ARG A 233 -18.63 3.87 14.30
C ARG A 233 -18.76 3.71 12.79
N LYS A 234 -17.73 4.13 12.07
CA LYS A 234 -17.67 4.10 10.62
C LYS A 234 -16.27 3.70 10.15
N MET A 235 -16.18 2.79 9.19
CA MET A 235 -14.92 2.47 8.51
C MET A 235 -14.34 3.71 7.83
N GLY A 236 -13.02 3.77 7.76
CA GLY A 236 -12.34 4.65 6.83
C GLY A 236 -12.51 4.17 5.38
N SER A 237 -12.06 4.98 4.44
CA SER A 237 -12.04 4.70 3.01
C SER A 237 -10.59 4.54 2.50
N GLY A 238 -10.43 4.17 1.24
CA GLY A 238 -9.11 4.20 0.59
C GLY A 238 -8.45 5.58 0.60
N TRP A 239 -9.25 6.65 0.63
CA TRP A 239 -8.75 8.02 0.70
C TRP A 239 -8.07 8.34 2.03
N ASP A 240 -8.57 7.83 3.16
CA ASP A 240 -7.95 8.05 4.47
C ASP A 240 -6.54 7.46 4.51
N THR A 241 -6.36 6.26 3.93
CA THR A 241 -5.04 5.66 3.75
C THR A 241 -4.17 6.49 2.80
N ALA A 242 -4.74 6.95 1.67
CA ALA A 242 -4.01 7.72 0.66
C ALA A 242 -3.52 9.07 1.21
N TYR A 243 -4.31 9.77 2.02
CA TYR A 243 -3.88 11.04 2.64
C TYR A 243 -2.71 10.84 3.62
N ALA A 244 -2.71 9.77 4.41
CA ALA A 244 -1.58 9.44 5.27
C ALA A 244 -0.32 9.11 4.45
N CYS A 245 -0.47 8.37 3.36
CA CYS A 245 0.62 8.07 2.43
C CYS A 245 1.15 9.34 1.75
N LEU A 246 0.28 10.25 1.31
CA LEU A 246 0.68 11.52 0.71
C LEU A 246 1.52 12.36 1.68
N PHE A 247 1.06 12.49 2.93
CA PHE A 247 1.82 13.20 3.97
C PHE A 247 3.22 12.59 4.14
N LEU A 248 3.30 11.26 4.33
CA LEU A 248 4.59 10.59 4.52
C LEU A 248 5.49 10.62 3.27
N ALA A 249 4.91 10.67 2.06
CA ALA A 249 5.65 10.79 0.80
C ALA A 249 6.21 12.20 0.58
N SER A 250 5.53 13.23 1.09
CA SER A 250 5.86 14.64 0.90
C SER A 250 7.06 15.10 1.74
N ASP A 251 7.56 16.29 1.42
CA ASP A 251 8.65 16.94 2.16
C ASP A 251 8.20 17.45 3.56
N GLU A 252 6.88 17.52 3.82
CA GLU A 252 6.34 17.80 5.15
C GLU A 252 6.78 16.78 6.19
N ALA A 253 6.96 15.51 5.77
CA ALA A 253 7.41 14.40 6.61
C ALA A 253 8.94 14.19 6.57
N ARG A 254 9.73 15.21 6.18
CA ARG A 254 11.19 15.07 5.97
C ARG A 254 11.97 14.56 7.19
N PHE A 255 11.40 14.66 8.38
CA PHE A 255 12.04 14.21 9.63
C PHE A 255 11.35 12.99 10.26
N ILE A 256 10.53 12.29 9.45
CA ILE A 256 9.79 11.09 9.88
C ILE A 256 10.28 9.89 9.08
N THR A 257 10.89 8.91 9.77
CA THR A 257 11.35 7.65 9.20
C THR A 257 11.32 6.53 10.24
N GLY A 258 11.09 5.30 9.80
CA GLY A 258 11.06 4.11 10.66
C GLY A 258 9.78 3.96 11.49
N ILE A 259 8.70 4.69 11.17
CA ILE A 259 7.46 4.58 11.93
C ILE A 259 6.49 3.58 11.31
N ALA A 260 5.63 3.03 12.18
CA ALA A 260 4.43 2.30 11.82
C ALA A 260 3.22 3.14 12.22
N LEU A 261 2.58 3.79 11.22
CA LEU A 261 1.48 4.74 11.42
C LEU A 261 0.12 4.06 11.28
N PRO A 262 -0.68 3.88 12.35
CA PRO A 262 -2.04 3.38 12.24
C PRO A 262 -2.96 4.45 11.62
N VAL A 263 -3.81 4.00 10.69
CA VAL A 263 -4.90 4.76 10.10
C VAL A 263 -6.15 3.92 10.27
N ASP A 264 -6.78 3.98 11.45
CA ASP A 264 -7.70 2.93 11.87
C ASP A 264 -8.90 3.41 12.71
N GLY A 265 -9.06 4.73 12.87
CA GLY A 265 -10.13 5.30 13.69
C GLY A 265 -10.08 4.86 15.16
N GLY A 266 -8.88 4.55 15.66
CA GLY A 266 -8.67 4.14 17.05
C GLY A 266 -8.91 2.64 17.31
N ALA A 267 -9.09 1.81 16.28
CA ALA A 267 -9.42 0.40 16.44
C ALA A 267 -8.29 -0.44 17.06
N SER A 268 -7.02 0.03 16.97
CA SER A 268 -5.88 -0.64 17.60
C SER A 268 -5.57 -0.17 19.02
N LEU A 269 -6.24 0.88 19.50
CA LEU A 269 -6.05 1.35 20.88
C LEU A 269 -6.58 0.28 21.86
N ARG A 270 -5.78 -0.03 22.85
CA ARG A 270 -6.24 -0.93 23.93
C ARG A 270 -7.23 -0.14 24.79
N GLY A 271 -8.47 -0.60 24.85
CA GLY A 271 -9.41 -0.15 25.89
C GLY A 271 -8.83 -0.62 27.23
N GLY A 272 -8.59 0.31 28.15
CA GLY A 272 -8.40 -0.06 29.53
C GLY A 272 -9.78 -0.41 30.08
N ASP A 273 -10.02 -1.66 30.40
CA ASP A 273 -11.10 -2.07 31.33
C ASP A 273 -10.59 -1.96 32.75
#